data_ea5541ae0bbffc15a0ba44948d08e8de
#
_entry.id   ea5541ae0bbffc15a0ba44948d08e8de
#
_cell.length_a   1.000
_cell.length_b   1.000
_cell.length_c   1.000
_cell.angle_alpha   90.00
_cell.angle_beta   90.00
_cell.angle_gamma   90.00
#
_symmetry.space_group_name_H-M   'P 1'
#
loop_
_entity.id
_entity.type
_entity.pdbx_description
1 polymer ?
#
loop_
_entity_poly.entity_id
_entity_poly.type
_entity_poly.pdbx_seq_one_letter_code
_entity_poly.pdbx_strand_id
1 'polypeptide(L)'
;MSWKKLYTDSKFPGSFGGRKQFYREVRKLYPLVKYKDVEKFLIANDTYTLHKPVKSTRIYRRVYTKFIGYLYQVDLVDMSAYSRENDGYNWIITCIDTFSKKAWVFKTKDKKGLSVTTAMKSLLEEKRPSKIQFDEGKEFLNRNFLGLLKRNDIKHYSTYSDAKCSIVERFNRTLKTRMFRAFTAQGNHRYIDILQDLVDGYNNSKHRSIGMAPNEVNLGNQNAVRKMLYADESKRRRQKRLQRNLLKLDQSVRVTRKKGIFQKGYEQSYSYEVFKITQIKNTYPTTYGISDYKGEPVLGSFYKEELQVVDKSDDIYLIEKIVDQRTFNRQKQYLVKWAGYPDAANTWVPESDLFKL
;
A
#
# COMPACT_ATOMS: atom_id res chain seq x y z
N MET A 1 16.52 -34.75 -19.40
CA MET A 1 15.47 -34.58 -18.38
C MET A 1 15.02 -33.12 -18.40
N SER A 2 13.71 -32.80 -18.36
CA SER A 2 13.29 -31.40 -18.45
C SER A 2 13.60 -30.68 -17.14
N TRP A 3 13.95 -29.39 -17.20
CA TRP A 3 14.22 -28.58 -16.01
C TRP A 3 13.01 -28.47 -15.08
N LYS A 4 11.79 -28.57 -15.63
CA LYS A 4 10.55 -28.63 -14.84
C LYS A 4 10.55 -29.85 -13.93
N LYS A 5 10.89 -31.04 -14.45
CA LYS A 5 11.02 -32.27 -13.63
C LYS A 5 12.11 -32.14 -12.57
N LEU A 6 13.28 -31.59 -12.91
CA LEU A 6 14.36 -31.36 -11.92
C LEU A 6 13.94 -30.38 -10.83
N TYR A 7 13.21 -29.32 -11.18
CA TYR A 7 12.82 -28.30 -10.21
C TYR A 7 11.75 -28.80 -9.21
N THR A 8 10.91 -29.75 -9.65
CA THR A 8 9.85 -30.34 -8.84
C THR A 8 10.21 -31.68 -8.19
N ASP A 9 11.36 -32.23 -8.52
CA ASP A 9 11.84 -33.49 -7.90
C ASP A 9 12.42 -33.19 -6.51
N SER A 10 11.72 -33.60 -5.46
CA SER A 10 12.15 -33.39 -4.06
C SER A 10 13.50 -34.00 -3.72
N LYS A 11 14.00 -34.97 -4.50
CA LYS A 11 15.32 -35.62 -4.33
C LYS A 11 16.45 -34.81 -4.96
N PHE A 12 16.14 -33.90 -5.88
CA PHE A 12 17.15 -33.08 -6.54
C PHE A 12 17.63 -31.95 -5.60
N PRO A 13 18.93 -31.78 -5.32
CA PRO A 13 19.43 -30.80 -4.35
C PRO A 13 19.13 -29.34 -4.66
N GLY A 14 18.77 -29.04 -5.91
CA GLY A 14 18.36 -27.71 -6.39
C GLY A 14 16.85 -27.46 -6.41
N SER A 15 16.03 -28.50 -6.15
CA SER A 15 14.58 -28.45 -6.23
C SER A 15 13.98 -27.37 -5.32
N PHE A 16 12.91 -26.71 -5.80
CA PHE A 16 12.20 -25.63 -5.10
C PHE A 16 13.09 -24.49 -4.57
N GLY A 17 14.37 -24.49 -4.95
CA GLY A 17 15.36 -23.53 -4.48
C GLY A 17 15.33 -22.19 -5.23
N GLY A 18 16.10 -21.24 -4.70
CA GLY A 18 16.30 -19.94 -5.35
C GLY A 18 17.23 -20.04 -6.57
N ARG A 19 17.24 -18.98 -7.42
CA ARG A 19 18.01 -18.93 -8.68
C ARG A 19 19.46 -19.41 -8.55
N LYS A 20 20.18 -18.95 -7.54
CA LYS A 20 21.61 -19.32 -7.36
C LYS A 20 21.80 -20.80 -7.04
N GLN A 21 20.92 -21.33 -6.18
CA GLN A 21 20.98 -22.75 -5.78
C GLN A 21 20.62 -23.64 -6.98
N PHE A 22 19.50 -23.40 -7.63
CA PHE A 22 19.08 -24.20 -8.78
C PHE A 22 20.11 -24.13 -9.92
N TYR A 23 20.63 -22.94 -10.26
CA TYR A 23 21.69 -22.79 -11.23
C TYR A 23 22.94 -23.61 -10.91
N ARG A 24 23.39 -23.56 -9.65
CA ARG A 24 24.59 -24.31 -9.21
C ARG A 24 24.43 -25.82 -9.42
N GLU A 25 23.26 -26.36 -9.08
CA GLU A 25 23.01 -27.80 -9.18
C GLU A 25 22.74 -28.24 -10.63
N VAL A 26 21.99 -27.44 -11.41
CA VAL A 26 21.76 -27.69 -12.83
C VAL A 26 23.07 -27.64 -13.63
N ARG A 27 23.99 -26.72 -13.29
CA ARG A 27 25.27 -26.59 -13.95
C ARG A 27 26.17 -27.83 -13.78
N LYS A 28 26.02 -28.56 -12.68
CA LYS A 28 26.73 -29.84 -12.51
C LYS A 28 26.30 -30.91 -13.54
N LEU A 29 25.05 -30.90 -13.95
CA LEU A 29 24.47 -31.81 -14.94
C LEU A 29 24.63 -31.27 -16.37
N TYR A 30 24.58 -29.95 -16.52
CA TYR A 30 24.64 -29.25 -17.82
C TYR A 30 25.68 -28.11 -17.74
N PRO A 31 26.99 -28.41 -17.96
CA PRO A 31 28.06 -27.41 -17.75
C PRO A 31 27.94 -26.14 -18.60
N LEU A 32 27.31 -26.21 -19.78
CA LEU A 32 27.17 -25.10 -20.71
C LEU A 32 25.96 -24.19 -20.40
N VAL A 33 25.13 -24.52 -19.38
CA VAL A 33 23.95 -23.72 -19.03
C VAL A 33 24.35 -22.33 -18.54
N LYS A 34 23.65 -21.31 -19.05
CA LYS A 34 23.88 -19.92 -18.62
C LYS A 34 22.92 -19.55 -17.50
N TYR A 35 23.38 -18.68 -16.61
CA TYR A 35 22.55 -18.18 -15.48
C TYR A 35 21.24 -17.52 -15.96
N LYS A 36 21.28 -16.83 -17.12
CA LYS A 36 20.09 -16.21 -17.74
C LYS A 36 19.03 -17.23 -18.16
N ASP A 37 19.44 -18.41 -18.62
CA ASP A 37 18.51 -19.45 -19.06
C ASP A 37 17.74 -20.01 -17.85
N VAL A 38 18.45 -20.25 -16.74
CA VAL A 38 17.83 -20.62 -15.47
C VAL A 38 16.92 -19.52 -14.92
N GLU A 39 17.31 -18.26 -15.05
CA GLU A 39 16.45 -17.14 -14.66
C GLU A 39 15.18 -17.10 -15.50
N LYS A 40 15.28 -17.25 -16.81
CA LYS A 40 14.14 -17.29 -17.73
C LYS A 40 13.20 -18.45 -17.41
N PHE A 41 13.74 -19.65 -17.18
CA PHE A 41 12.95 -20.80 -16.74
C PHE A 41 12.20 -20.54 -15.44
N LEU A 42 12.86 -19.98 -14.43
CA LEU A 42 12.24 -19.74 -13.10
C LEU A 42 11.17 -18.65 -13.13
N ILE A 43 11.30 -17.62 -13.97
CA ILE A 43 10.23 -16.59 -14.09
C ILE A 43 9.03 -17.11 -14.89
N ALA A 44 9.17 -18.17 -15.67
CA ALA A 44 8.08 -18.89 -16.31
C ALA A 44 7.41 -19.94 -15.38
N ASN A 45 8.01 -20.22 -14.21
CA ASN A 45 7.52 -21.25 -13.30
C ASN A 45 6.68 -20.63 -12.17
N ASP A 46 5.41 -21.00 -12.09
CA ASP A 46 4.46 -20.51 -11.10
C ASP A 46 4.88 -20.85 -9.67
N THR A 47 5.37 -22.06 -9.41
CA THR A 47 5.86 -22.48 -8.09
C THR A 47 6.94 -21.55 -7.55
N TYR A 48 7.84 -21.09 -8.42
CA TYR A 48 8.89 -20.13 -8.04
C TYR A 48 8.34 -18.71 -7.84
N THR A 49 7.55 -18.21 -8.81
CA THR A 49 7.14 -16.81 -8.85
C THR A 49 6.13 -16.45 -7.76
N LEU A 50 5.26 -17.39 -7.38
CA LEU A 50 4.26 -17.22 -6.31
C LEU A 50 4.90 -17.12 -4.92
N HIS A 51 5.96 -17.90 -4.66
CA HIS A 51 6.60 -18.00 -3.34
C HIS A 51 7.88 -17.17 -3.18
N LYS A 52 8.26 -16.41 -4.22
CA LYS A 52 9.44 -15.57 -4.13
C LYS A 52 9.31 -14.56 -2.98
N PRO A 53 10.34 -14.41 -2.13
CA PRO A 53 10.30 -13.43 -1.05
C PRO A 53 10.12 -12.00 -1.57
N VAL A 54 9.19 -11.26 -0.98
CA VAL A 54 8.99 -9.85 -1.27
C VAL A 54 10.15 -9.05 -0.71
N LYS A 55 10.79 -8.24 -1.54
CA LYS A 55 11.81 -7.30 -1.09
C LYS A 55 11.10 -6.09 -0.49
N SER A 56 11.47 -5.71 0.73
CA SER A 56 10.93 -4.48 1.31
C SER A 56 11.36 -3.26 0.50
N THR A 57 10.42 -2.39 0.21
CA THR A 57 10.69 -1.08 -0.41
C THR A 57 11.40 -0.20 0.61
N ARG A 58 12.67 0.15 0.35
CA ARG A 58 13.46 1.00 1.26
C ARG A 58 13.17 2.49 1.06
N ILE A 59 12.67 2.87 -0.10
CA ILE A 59 12.43 4.27 -0.48
C ILE A 59 11.02 4.37 -1.00
N TYR A 60 10.17 5.08 -0.25
CA TYR A 60 8.80 5.38 -0.65
C TYR A 60 8.71 6.74 -1.34
N ARG A 61 7.71 6.91 -2.20
CA ARG A 61 7.37 8.20 -2.79
C ARG A 61 7.04 9.20 -1.67
N ARG A 62 7.72 10.33 -1.70
CA ARG A 62 7.52 11.38 -0.70
C ARG A 62 6.24 12.16 -0.98
N VAL A 63 5.49 12.50 0.06
CA VAL A 63 4.43 13.49 -0.02
C VAL A 63 5.10 14.85 -0.25
N TYR A 64 4.81 15.47 -1.39
CA TYR A 64 5.34 16.79 -1.74
C TYR A 64 4.29 17.86 -1.48
N THR A 65 4.65 18.85 -0.68
CA THR A 65 3.78 19.97 -0.31
C THR A 65 4.46 21.28 -0.66
N LYS A 66 3.71 22.22 -1.22
CA LYS A 66 4.27 23.44 -1.81
C LYS A 66 4.37 24.58 -0.81
N PHE A 67 3.38 24.74 0.06
CA PHE A 67 3.22 25.85 1.00
C PHE A 67 2.32 25.42 2.18
N ILE A 68 2.18 26.29 3.17
CA ILE A 68 1.29 26.13 4.34
C ILE A 68 -0.15 25.98 3.85
N GLY A 69 -0.87 24.95 4.32
CA GLY A 69 -2.24 24.70 3.89
C GLY A 69 -2.37 24.07 2.50
N TYR A 70 -1.27 23.61 1.88
CA TYR A 70 -1.36 22.95 0.58
C TYR A 70 -2.08 21.60 0.66
N LEU A 71 -1.77 20.81 1.68
CA LEU A 71 -2.33 19.48 1.87
C LEU A 71 -2.48 19.19 3.36
N TYR A 72 -3.71 18.92 3.77
CA TYR A 72 -4.00 18.35 5.08
C TYR A 72 -4.17 16.85 4.95
N GLN A 73 -3.66 16.10 5.92
CA GLN A 73 -3.97 14.68 6.12
C GLN A 73 -4.84 14.52 7.34
N VAL A 74 -5.87 13.69 7.22
CA VAL A 74 -6.85 13.42 8.29
C VAL A 74 -6.94 11.92 8.51
N ASP A 75 -7.08 11.54 9.77
CA ASP A 75 -7.25 10.14 10.18
C ASP A 75 -8.14 10.06 11.42
N LEU A 76 -8.68 8.87 11.68
CA LEU A 76 -9.55 8.60 12.82
C LEU A 76 -8.91 7.57 13.74
N VAL A 77 -8.64 7.99 14.97
CA VAL A 77 -7.99 7.16 15.98
C VAL A 77 -9.05 6.53 16.89
N ASP A 78 -9.06 5.21 16.94
CA ASP A 78 -9.94 4.43 17.82
C ASP A 78 -9.42 4.48 19.27
N MET A 79 -10.28 4.95 20.18
CA MET A 79 -10.09 5.03 21.62
C MET A 79 -11.26 4.38 22.40
N SER A 80 -12.07 3.56 21.72
CA SER A 80 -13.29 2.96 22.30
C SER A 80 -13.01 2.11 23.54
N ALA A 81 -11.84 1.49 23.64
CA ALA A 81 -11.41 0.75 24.82
C ALA A 81 -11.37 1.60 26.10
N TYR A 82 -11.24 2.93 25.97
CA TYR A 82 -11.13 3.89 27.09
C TYR A 82 -12.37 4.77 27.23
N SER A 83 -13.46 4.44 26.54
CA SER A 83 -14.68 5.25 26.47
C SER A 83 -15.27 5.60 27.84
N ARG A 84 -15.30 4.64 28.76
CA ARG A 84 -15.88 4.79 30.09
C ARG A 84 -15.21 5.91 30.92
N GLU A 85 -13.88 5.99 30.83
CA GLU A 85 -13.09 7.02 31.54
C GLU A 85 -13.11 8.37 30.82
N ASN A 86 -13.69 8.45 29.61
CA ASN A 86 -13.65 9.60 28.73
C ASN A 86 -15.04 10.10 28.30
N ASP A 87 -16.03 10.05 29.17
CA ASP A 87 -17.39 10.58 28.98
C ASP A 87 -18.09 10.10 27.71
N GLY A 88 -17.79 8.85 27.29
CA GLY A 88 -18.33 8.23 26.08
C GLY A 88 -17.66 8.68 24.77
N TYR A 89 -16.56 9.43 24.82
CA TYR A 89 -15.78 9.72 23.62
C TYR A 89 -14.97 8.49 23.19
N ASN A 90 -15.24 8.01 21.99
CA ASN A 90 -14.68 6.78 21.45
C ASN A 90 -13.60 7.04 20.39
N TRP A 91 -13.59 8.24 19.77
CA TRP A 91 -12.77 8.53 18.62
C TRP A 91 -12.07 9.88 18.74
N ILE A 92 -10.85 9.95 18.20
CA ILE A 92 -10.12 11.20 18.03
C ILE A 92 -9.90 11.39 16.53
N ILE A 93 -10.46 12.47 15.96
CA ILE A 93 -10.15 12.90 14.61
C ILE A 93 -8.83 13.68 14.70
N THR A 94 -7.86 13.28 13.91
CA THR A 94 -6.55 13.95 13.82
C THR A 94 -6.40 14.59 12.45
N CYS A 95 -5.95 15.83 12.41
CA CYS A 95 -5.67 16.57 11.19
C CYS A 95 -4.28 17.19 11.28
N ILE A 96 -3.50 17.13 10.23
CA ILE A 96 -2.16 17.72 10.18
C ILE A 96 -1.91 18.43 8.86
N ASP A 97 -1.42 19.67 8.91
CA ASP A 97 -0.81 20.31 7.74
C ASP A 97 0.51 19.63 7.41
N THR A 98 0.56 19.01 6.26
CA THR A 98 1.73 18.23 5.83
C THR A 98 2.96 19.09 5.55
N PHE A 99 2.80 20.41 5.41
CA PHE A 99 3.91 21.37 5.25
C PHE A 99 4.47 21.83 6.60
N SER A 100 3.67 22.56 7.37
CA SER A 100 4.07 23.14 8.67
C SER A 100 4.20 22.11 9.78
N LYS A 101 3.61 20.91 9.61
CA LYS A 101 3.44 19.86 10.63
C LYS A 101 2.51 20.30 11.78
N LYS A 102 1.80 21.42 11.68
CA LYS A 102 0.82 21.84 12.65
C LYS A 102 -0.34 20.85 12.67
N ALA A 103 -0.71 20.40 13.85
CA ALA A 103 -1.74 19.41 14.07
C ALA A 103 -2.93 19.96 14.85
N TRP A 104 -4.09 19.40 14.57
CA TRP A 104 -5.36 19.66 15.27
C TRP A 104 -6.00 18.31 15.59
N VAL A 105 -6.75 18.29 16.69
CA VAL A 105 -7.49 17.11 17.13
C VAL A 105 -8.90 17.49 17.54
N PHE A 106 -9.83 16.55 17.31
CA PHE A 106 -11.23 16.70 17.72
C PHE A 106 -11.69 15.38 18.31
N LYS A 107 -12.38 15.45 19.45
CA LYS A 107 -12.98 14.26 20.08
C LYS A 107 -14.41 14.06 19.58
N THR A 108 -14.80 12.82 19.32
CA THR A 108 -16.17 12.47 18.93
C THR A 108 -16.63 11.17 19.59
N LYS A 109 -17.93 11.08 19.87
CA LYS A 109 -18.52 9.88 20.48
C LYS A 109 -18.72 8.75 19.47
N ASP A 110 -18.92 9.09 18.22
CA ASP A 110 -19.12 8.12 17.15
C ASP A 110 -18.30 8.49 15.89
N LYS A 111 -18.22 7.57 14.93
CA LYS A 111 -17.56 7.78 13.65
C LYS A 111 -18.53 8.09 12.50
N LYS A 112 -19.75 8.59 12.83
CA LYS A 112 -20.72 8.95 11.81
C LYS A 112 -20.25 10.17 11.01
N GLY A 113 -20.53 10.17 9.72
CA GLY A 113 -20.10 11.25 8.84
C GLY A 113 -20.57 12.64 9.27
N LEU A 114 -21.73 12.75 9.88
CA LEU A 114 -22.23 14.01 10.43
C LEU A 114 -21.37 14.51 11.60
N SER A 115 -21.03 13.62 12.55
CA SER A 115 -20.20 13.95 13.73
C SER A 115 -18.80 14.40 13.29
N VAL A 116 -18.18 13.70 12.33
CA VAL A 116 -16.88 14.06 11.74
C VAL A 116 -16.97 15.41 11.03
N THR A 117 -18.04 15.64 10.25
CA THR A 117 -18.25 16.90 9.53
C THR A 117 -18.40 18.08 10.50
N THR A 118 -19.20 17.93 11.54
CA THR A 118 -19.43 18.96 12.57
C THR A 118 -18.14 19.29 13.31
N ALA A 119 -17.38 18.28 13.71
CA ALA A 119 -16.12 18.46 14.43
C ALA A 119 -15.04 19.21 13.61
N MET A 120 -14.99 18.98 12.30
CA MET A 120 -13.99 19.60 11.44
C MET A 120 -14.44 20.91 10.77
N LYS A 121 -15.72 21.28 10.90
CA LYS A 121 -16.31 22.39 10.15
C LYS A 121 -15.56 23.70 10.37
N SER A 122 -15.38 24.12 11.61
CA SER A 122 -14.70 25.38 11.96
C SER A 122 -13.27 25.44 11.41
N LEU A 123 -12.50 24.36 11.55
CA LEU A 123 -11.14 24.27 11.03
C LEU A 123 -11.10 24.45 9.51
N LEU A 124 -11.96 23.72 8.79
CA LEU A 124 -11.96 23.74 7.33
C LEU A 124 -12.49 25.04 6.75
N GLU A 125 -13.45 25.68 7.41
CA GLU A 125 -13.98 27.00 7.01
C GLU A 125 -12.98 28.13 7.28
N GLU A 126 -12.21 28.05 8.38
CA GLU A 126 -11.20 29.04 8.73
C GLU A 126 -9.90 28.89 7.90
N LYS A 127 -9.36 27.69 7.82
CA LYS A 127 -8.03 27.44 7.23
C LYS A 127 -8.05 27.13 5.73
N ARG A 128 -9.16 26.62 5.20
CA ARG A 128 -9.39 26.32 3.76
C ARG A 128 -8.16 25.74 3.05
N PRO A 129 -7.70 24.52 3.42
CA PRO A 129 -6.56 23.92 2.75
C PRO A 129 -6.85 23.69 1.26
N SER A 130 -5.84 23.77 0.38
CA SER A 130 -6.05 23.50 -1.05
C SER A 130 -6.47 22.06 -1.31
N LYS A 131 -6.01 21.14 -0.47
CA LYS A 131 -6.30 19.71 -0.60
C LYS A 131 -6.41 19.05 0.76
N ILE A 132 -7.24 18.03 0.82
CA ILE A 132 -7.34 17.13 1.97
C ILE A 132 -7.16 15.68 1.52
N GLN A 133 -6.43 14.90 2.29
CA GLN A 133 -6.20 13.48 2.07
C GLN A 133 -6.66 12.70 3.28
N PHE A 134 -7.44 11.67 3.06
CA PHE A 134 -7.89 10.72 4.06
C PHE A 134 -7.91 9.31 3.46
N ASP A 135 -8.11 8.30 4.28
CA ASP A 135 -8.31 6.94 3.78
C ASP A 135 -9.74 6.76 3.20
N GLU A 136 -10.04 5.54 2.72
CA GLU A 136 -11.35 5.22 2.12
C GLU A 136 -12.46 4.97 3.15
N GLY A 137 -12.31 5.44 4.37
CA GLY A 137 -13.31 5.27 5.42
C GLY A 137 -14.65 5.96 5.07
N LYS A 138 -15.75 5.26 5.31
CA LYS A 138 -17.12 5.79 5.09
C LYS A 138 -17.41 7.04 5.91
N GLU A 139 -16.68 7.24 7.01
CA GLU A 139 -16.72 8.43 7.87
C GLU A 139 -16.31 9.71 7.18
N PHE A 140 -15.46 9.63 6.14
CA PHE A 140 -15.03 10.75 5.29
C PHE A 140 -15.73 10.74 3.93
N LEU A 141 -15.99 9.55 3.36
CA LEU A 141 -16.66 9.40 2.07
C LEU A 141 -18.18 9.42 2.24
N ASN A 142 -18.73 10.54 2.71
CA ASN A 142 -20.16 10.75 2.88
C ASN A 142 -20.61 12.12 2.35
N ARG A 143 -21.90 12.25 2.07
CA ARG A 143 -22.50 13.46 1.48
C ARG A 143 -22.21 14.73 2.30
N ASN A 144 -22.26 14.65 3.62
CA ASN A 144 -22.10 15.82 4.50
C ASN A 144 -20.66 16.35 4.45
N PHE A 145 -19.67 15.47 4.62
CA PHE A 145 -18.27 15.87 4.60
C PHE A 145 -17.82 16.31 3.20
N LEU A 146 -18.15 15.56 2.16
CA LEU A 146 -17.86 15.95 0.78
C LEU A 146 -18.56 17.26 0.38
N GLY A 147 -19.79 17.50 0.87
CA GLY A 147 -20.49 18.76 0.72
C GLY A 147 -19.78 19.93 1.40
N LEU A 148 -19.24 19.73 2.62
CA LEU A 148 -18.42 20.73 3.31
C LEU A 148 -17.16 21.08 2.51
N LEU A 149 -16.43 20.06 2.01
CA LEU A 149 -15.25 20.26 1.18
C LEU A 149 -15.55 21.04 -0.09
N LYS A 150 -16.64 20.68 -0.79
CA LYS A 150 -17.07 21.34 -2.02
C LYS A 150 -17.43 22.81 -1.80
N ARG A 151 -18.17 23.14 -0.72
CA ARG A 151 -18.52 24.53 -0.38
C ARG A 151 -17.32 25.43 -0.10
N ASN A 152 -16.22 24.83 0.37
CA ASN A 152 -14.98 25.56 0.71
C ASN A 152 -13.91 25.44 -0.41
N ASP A 153 -14.26 24.91 -1.60
CA ASP A 153 -13.33 24.66 -2.72
C ASP A 153 -12.10 23.83 -2.34
N ILE A 154 -12.28 22.87 -1.42
CA ILE A 154 -11.22 21.98 -0.96
C ILE A 154 -11.24 20.70 -1.80
N LYS A 155 -10.16 20.46 -2.54
CA LYS A 155 -10.01 19.22 -3.32
C LYS A 155 -9.66 18.06 -2.39
N HIS A 156 -10.26 16.91 -2.60
CA HIS A 156 -9.96 15.72 -1.82
C HIS A 156 -9.46 14.58 -2.71
N TYR A 157 -8.69 13.68 -2.12
CA TYR A 157 -8.34 12.40 -2.73
C TYR A 157 -8.02 11.36 -1.65
N SER A 158 -8.32 10.13 -1.96
CA SER A 158 -7.90 8.97 -1.17
C SER A 158 -6.73 8.27 -1.85
N THR A 159 -5.96 7.52 -1.09
CA THR A 159 -4.84 6.73 -1.61
C THR A 159 -5.08 5.25 -1.40
N TYR A 160 -4.84 4.49 -2.46
CA TYR A 160 -5.01 3.03 -2.49
C TYR A 160 -3.76 2.24 -2.07
N SER A 161 -2.66 2.92 -1.74
CA SER A 161 -1.39 2.28 -1.36
C SER A 161 -1.25 2.10 0.15
N ASP A 162 -0.42 1.15 0.59
CA ASP A 162 -0.14 0.90 2.02
C ASP A 162 0.54 2.08 2.75
N ALA A 163 1.15 3.02 2.01
CA ALA A 163 1.71 4.26 2.55
C ALA A 163 0.71 5.44 2.47
N LYS A 164 -0.55 5.21 2.90
CA LYS A 164 -1.68 6.12 2.69
C LYS A 164 -1.44 7.52 3.27
N CYS A 165 -1.68 7.72 4.52
CA CYS A 165 -1.60 9.01 5.22
C CYS A 165 -0.40 9.07 6.17
N SER A 166 0.79 8.72 5.66
CA SER A 166 1.99 8.45 6.48
C SER A 166 2.43 9.60 7.42
N ILE A 167 2.04 10.84 7.14
CA ILE A 167 2.40 11.99 7.99
C ILE A 167 1.47 12.05 9.19
N VAL A 168 0.14 11.93 8.98
CA VAL A 168 -0.82 11.88 10.10
C VAL A 168 -0.67 10.59 10.91
N GLU A 169 -0.38 9.45 10.29
CA GLU A 169 -0.10 8.20 11.01
C GLU A 169 1.11 8.34 11.95
N ARG A 170 2.16 9.03 11.50
CA ARG A 170 3.31 9.33 12.35
C ARG A 170 2.96 10.29 13.49
N PHE A 171 2.12 11.28 13.22
CA PHE A 171 1.59 12.16 14.25
C PHE A 171 0.76 11.36 15.26
N ASN A 172 -0.14 10.48 14.81
CA ASN A 172 -0.95 9.61 15.67
C ASN A 172 -0.08 8.76 16.60
N ARG A 173 1.01 8.19 16.06
CA ARG A 173 1.99 7.46 16.90
C ARG A 173 2.60 8.36 17.98
N THR A 174 2.97 9.58 17.62
CA THR A 174 3.55 10.55 18.57
C THR A 174 2.52 10.94 19.63
N LEU A 175 1.30 11.26 19.23
CA LEU A 175 0.20 11.60 20.12
C LEU A 175 -0.12 10.45 21.09
N LYS A 176 -0.35 9.26 20.56
CA LYS A 176 -0.59 8.04 21.37
C LYS A 176 0.56 7.81 22.37
N THR A 177 1.81 7.94 21.92
CA THR A 177 2.97 7.78 22.84
C THR A 177 2.93 8.77 23.98
N ARG A 178 2.58 10.03 23.75
CA ARG A 178 2.44 11.05 24.80
C ARG A 178 1.25 10.74 25.71
N MET A 179 0.10 10.37 25.13
CA MET A 179 -1.11 9.99 25.88
C MET A 179 -0.84 8.82 26.83
N PHE A 180 -0.24 7.73 26.32
CA PHE A 180 0.02 6.54 27.14
C PHE A 180 1.04 6.80 28.25
N ARG A 181 2.01 7.70 28.03
CA ARG A 181 2.90 8.17 29.10
C ARG A 181 2.15 8.99 30.15
N ALA A 182 1.22 9.85 29.72
CA ALA A 182 0.37 10.60 30.64
C ALA A 182 -0.54 9.66 31.45
N PHE A 183 -1.12 8.63 30.81
CA PHE A 183 -1.91 7.60 31.49
C PHE A 183 -1.11 6.91 32.61
N THR A 184 0.13 6.54 32.31
CA THR A 184 1.02 5.97 33.33
C THR A 184 1.30 6.94 34.47
N ALA A 185 1.51 8.21 34.17
CA ALA A 185 1.79 9.23 35.17
C ALA A 185 0.56 9.57 36.02
N GLN A 186 -0.64 9.54 35.44
CA GLN A 186 -1.91 9.86 36.11
C GLN A 186 -2.54 8.65 36.83
N GLY A 187 -2.13 7.44 36.49
CA GLY A 187 -2.74 6.20 37.00
C GLY A 187 -4.15 5.92 36.45
N ASN A 188 -4.56 6.58 35.37
CA ASN A 188 -5.85 6.38 34.70
C ASN A 188 -5.75 6.67 33.22
N HIS A 189 -6.80 6.34 32.41
CA HIS A 189 -6.80 6.52 30.95
C HIS A 189 -7.65 7.72 30.49
N ARG A 190 -7.84 8.71 31.35
CA ARG A 190 -8.63 9.90 31.02
C ARG A 190 -7.78 10.85 30.16
N TYR A 191 -8.14 10.96 28.86
CA TYR A 191 -7.40 11.79 27.90
C TYR A 191 -8.13 13.08 27.53
N ILE A 192 -9.44 13.17 27.70
CA ILE A 192 -10.24 14.27 27.16
C ILE A 192 -9.87 15.63 27.80
N ASP A 193 -9.32 15.63 28.99
CA ASP A 193 -8.94 16.86 29.72
C ASP A 193 -7.54 17.35 29.29
N ILE A 194 -6.66 16.43 28.89
CA ILE A 194 -5.25 16.73 28.55
C ILE A 194 -4.96 16.69 27.02
N LEU A 195 -5.95 16.28 26.21
CA LEU A 195 -5.73 16.04 24.78
C LEU A 195 -5.24 17.28 24.06
N GLN A 196 -5.86 18.45 24.33
CA GLN A 196 -5.46 19.70 23.71
C GLN A 196 -4.05 20.12 24.15
N ASP A 197 -3.74 20.02 25.45
CA ASP A 197 -2.41 20.36 25.98
C ASP A 197 -1.30 19.49 25.35
N LEU A 198 -1.57 18.21 25.13
CA LEU A 198 -0.63 17.33 24.45
C LEU A 198 -0.36 17.75 23.00
N VAL A 199 -1.39 18.24 22.31
CA VAL A 199 -1.27 18.75 20.92
C VAL A 199 -0.59 20.11 20.91
N ASP A 200 -0.89 20.99 21.84
CA ASP A 200 -0.24 22.29 21.98
C ASP A 200 1.25 22.11 22.32
N GLY A 201 1.56 21.17 23.21
CA GLY A 201 2.93 20.76 23.49
C GLY A 201 3.65 20.19 22.27
N TYR A 202 2.95 19.46 21.38
CA TYR A 202 3.50 19.02 20.10
C TYR A 202 3.73 20.21 19.15
N ASN A 203 2.75 21.08 18.98
CA ASN A 203 2.80 22.22 18.06
C ASN A 203 3.85 23.27 18.47
N ASN A 204 4.21 23.34 19.75
CA ASN A 204 5.26 24.23 20.30
C ASN A 204 6.63 23.55 20.43
N SER A 205 6.73 22.24 20.13
CA SER A 205 8.00 21.52 20.17
C SER A 205 8.72 21.58 18.82
N LYS A 206 10.05 21.74 18.84
CA LYS A 206 10.88 21.71 17.62
C LYS A 206 10.68 20.39 16.86
N HIS A 207 10.19 20.47 15.62
CA HIS A 207 9.98 19.33 14.75
C HIS A 207 11.18 19.11 13.81
N ARG A 208 11.80 17.93 13.87
CA ARG A 208 13.03 17.59 13.13
C ARG A 208 12.98 17.89 11.63
N SER A 209 11.85 17.65 10.96
CA SER A 209 11.76 17.81 9.50
C SER A 209 11.67 19.26 9.04
N ILE A 210 11.28 20.18 9.90
CA ILE A 210 11.12 21.61 9.58
C ILE A 210 12.07 22.52 10.38
N GLY A 211 12.79 21.96 11.39
CA GLY A 211 13.82 22.65 12.15
C GLY A 211 13.33 23.63 13.19
N MET A 212 12.01 23.85 13.30
CA MET A 212 11.35 24.78 14.23
C MET A 212 10.05 24.17 14.76
N ALA A 213 9.36 24.84 15.66
CA ALA A 213 8.06 24.41 16.14
C ALA A 213 6.99 24.63 15.03
N PRO A 214 6.00 23.72 14.89
CA PRO A 214 4.91 23.89 13.94
C PRO A 214 4.17 25.24 14.06
N ASN A 215 4.00 25.76 15.27
CA ASN A 215 3.37 27.07 15.51
C ASN A 215 4.21 28.28 15.05
N GLU A 216 5.52 28.13 14.92
CA GLU A 216 6.43 29.18 14.41
C GLU A 216 6.37 29.32 12.90
N VAL A 217 5.83 28.30 12.18
CA VAL A 217 5.78 28.31 10.71
C VAL A 217 4.72 29.30 10.23
N ASN A 218 5.16 30.27 9.41
CA ASN A 218 4.35 31.33 8.84
C ASN A 218 4.78 31.65 7.41
N LEU A 219 4.09 32.57 6.76
CA LEU A 219 4.39 32.96 5.37
C LEU A 219 5.80 33.54 5.21
N GLY A 220 6.31 34.26 6.21
CA GLY A 220 7.64 34.89 6.16
C GLY A 220 8.78 33.86 6.15
N ASN A 221 8.65 32.77 6.90
CA ASN A 221 9.69 31.71 6.98
C ASN A 221 9.40 30.49 6.12
N GLN A 222 8.29 30.45 5.41
CA GLN A 222 7.85 29.33 4.57
C GLN A 222 8.92 28.86 3.57
N ASN A 223 9.70 29.77 2.96
CA ASN A 223 10.76 29.40 2.03
C ASN A 223 11.92 28.67 2.72
N ALA A 224 12.27 29.06 3.95
CA ALA A 224 13.28 28.37 4.76
C ALA A 224 12.83 26.96 5.13
N VAL A 225 11.57 26.82 5.56
CA VAL A 225 10.95 25.52 5.85
C VAL A 225 10.94 24.63 4.62
N ARG A 226 10.60 25.18 3.44
CA ARG A 226 10.60 24.42 2.18
C ARG A 226 12.01 23.94 1.80
N LYS A 227 13.03 24.78 1.95
CA LYS A 227 14.43 24.37 1.73
C LYS A 227 14.82 23.22 2.66
N MET A 228 14.44 23.27 3.93
CA MET A 228 14.75 22.24 4.90
C MET A 228 13.99 20.94 4.62
N LEU A 229 12.69 21.00 4.33
CA LEU A 229 11.87 19.83 3.96
C LEU A 229 12.46 19.10 2.75
N TYR A 230 13.05 19.80 1.78
CA TYR A 230 13.48 19.23 0.51
C TYR A 230 15.00 19.33 0.26
N ALA A 231 15.82 19.56 1.30
CA ALA A 231 17.27 19.66 1.21
C ALA A 231 17.96 18.51 0.44
N ASP A 232 17.42 17.30 0.56
CA ASP A 232 17.96 16.10 -0.10
C ASP A 232 17.45 15.87 -1.53
N GLU A 233 16.70 16.82 -2.11
CA GLU A 233 16.08 16.60 -3.43
C GLU A 233 17.11 16.47 -4.56
N SER A 234 18.22 17.20 -4.49
CA SER A 234 19.33 17.07 -5.43
C SER A 234 19.99 15.69 -5.39
N LYS A 235 20.21 15.14 -4.19
CA LYS A 235 20.71 13.77 -4.01
C LYS A 235 19.72 12.74 -4.56
N ARG A 236 18.41 12.95 -4.36
CA ARG A 236 17.35 12.10 -4.88
C ARG A 236 17.28 12.13 -6.40
N ARG A 237 17.41 13.32 -7.04
CA ARG A 237 17.46 13.45 -8.50
C ARG A 237 18.67 12.72 -9.09
N ARG A 238 19.84 12.76 -8.44
CA ARG A 238 21.02 12.00 -8.84
C ARG A 238 20.77 10.48 -8.72
N GLN A 239 20.17 10.01 -7.64
CA GLN A 239 19.82 8.59 -7.44
C GLN A 239 18.77 8.13 -8.45
N LYS A 240 17.81 8.96 -8.86
CA LYS A 240 16.86 8.68 -9.93
C LYS A 240 17.55 8.36 -11.26
N ARG A 241 18.60 9.12 -11.63
CA ARG A 241 19.40 8.86 -12.84
C ARG A 241 20.11 7.51 -12.79
N LEU A 242 20.39 6.99 -11.60
CA LEU A 242 21.08 5.71 -11.36
C LEU A 242 20.13 4.53 -11.22
N GLN A 243 18.81 4.72 -11.32
CA GLN A 243 17.85 3.62 -11.31
C GLN A 243 18.08 2.72 -12.54
N ARG A 244 18.74 1.58 -12.30
CA ARG A 244 18.96 0.51 -13.28
C ARG A 244 17.83 -0.52 -13.15
N ASN A 245 17.53 -1.24 -14.25
CA ASN A 245 16.53 -2.32 -14.27
C ASN A 245 15.09 -1.86 -14.00
N LEU A 246 14.60 -0.89 -14.78
CA LEU A 246 13.17 -0.58 -14.83
C LEU A 246 12.40 -1.74 -15.46
N LEU A 247 11.17 -1.92 -15.03
CA LEU A 247 10.22 -2.79 -15.72
C LEU A 247 9.78 -2.10 -17.02
N LYS A 248 9.40 -2.89 -18.01
CA LYS A 248 8.99 -2.40 -19.33
C LYS A 248 7.46 -2.37 -19.43
N LEU A 249 6.93 -1.58 -20.36
CA LEU A 249 5.53 -1.67 -20.78
C LEU A 249 5.25 -3.08 -21.31
N ASP A 250 4.01 -3.50 -21.20
CA ASP A 250 3.48 -4.81 -21.62
C ASP A 250 4.10 -6.04 -20.93
N GLN A 251 4.99 -5.82 -19.95
CA GLN A 251 5.48 -6.94 -19.14
C GLN A 251 4.36 -7.50 -18.25
N SER A 252 4.27 -8.83 -18.26
CA SER A 252 3.40 -9.56 -17.33
C SER A 252 4.02 -9.60 -15.94
N VAL A 253 3.21 -9.30 -14.94
CA VAL A 253 3.64 -9.23 -13.53
C VAL A 253 2.59 -9.82 -12.60
N ARG A 254 3.03 -10.32 -11.46
CA ARG A 254 2.18 -10.62 -10.30
C ARG A 254 2.35 -9.52 -9.26
N VAL A 255 1.29 -9.27 -8.51
CA VAL A 255 1.27 -8.25 -7.45
C VAL A 255 1.48 -8.92 -6.09
N THR A 256 2.18 -8.25 -5.18
CA THR A 256 2.32 -8.73 -3.80
C THR A 256 0.96 -8.83 -3.13
N ARG A 257 0.74 -9.94 -2.41
CA ARG A 257 -0.44 -10.10 -1.54
C ARG A 257 -0.17 -9.41 -0.21
N LYS A 258 -1.19 -8.73 0.33
CA LYS A 258 -1.13 -8.24 1.71
C LYS A 258 -1.09 -9.43 2.64
N LYS A 259 -0.02 -9.54 3.41
CA LYS A 259 0.09 -10.59 4.43
C LYS A 259 -0.72 -10.17 5.65
N GLY A 260 -1.60 -11.06 6.11
CA GLY A 260 -2.23 -10.94 7.42
C GLY A 260 -1.17 -10.97 8.54
N ILE A 261 -1.50 -10.45 9.72
CA ILE A 261 -0.58 -10.34 10.88
C ILE A 261 0.02 -11.70 11.26
N PHE A 262 -0.72 -12.79 11.07
CA PHE A 262 -0.30 -14.16 11.41
C PHE A 262 0.22 -14.97 10.22
N GLN A 263 0.27 -14.39 9.01
CA GLN A 263 0.70 -15.12 7.82
C GLN A 263 2.20 -15.38 7.85
N LYS A 264 2.58 -16.64 7.69
CA LYS A 264 3.98 -17.09 7.77
C LYS A 264 4.77 -16.73 6.51
N GLY A 265 6.08 -16.56 6.67
CA GLY A 265 6.97 -16.13 5.59
C GLY A 265 7.14 -17.12 4.42
N TYR A 266 6.84 -18.40 4.65
CA TYR A 266 6.90 -19.47 3.64
C TYR A 266 5.63 -19.59 2.79
N GLU A 267 4.54 -18.88 3.18
CA GLU A 267 3.32 -18.85 2.40
C GLU A 267 3.50 -17.98 1.15
N GLN A 268 2.59 -18.17 0.21
CA GLN A 268 2.58 -17.48 -1.06
C GLN A 268 2.58 -15.94 -0.90
N SER A 269 3.51 -15.29 -1.58
CA SER A 269 3.75 -13.84 -1.45
C SER A 269 3.12 -13.01 -2.57
N TYR A 270 2.79 -13.62 -3.71
CA TYR A 270 2.28 -12.93 -4.91
C TYR A 270 0.92 -13.48 -5.34
N SER A 271 0.19 -12.70 -6.14
CA SER A 271 -1.11 -13.08 -6.70
C SER A 271 -1.02 -14.22 -7.70
N TYR A 272 -2.08 -15.05 -7.80
CA TYR A 272 -2.22 -16.00 -8.92
C TYR A 272 -2.52 -15.26 -10.21
N GLU A 273 -3.36 -14.23 -10.13
CA GLU A 273 -3.67 -13.37 -11.27
C GLU A 273 -2.41 -12.68 -11.80
N VAL A 274 -2.35 -12.62 -13.11
CA VAL A 274 -1.26 -11.96 -13.86
C VAL A 274 -1.79 -10.67 -14.44
N PHE A 275 -1.08 -9.58 -14.19
CA PHE A 275 -1.37 -8.23 -14.65
C PHE A 275 -0.39 -7.81 -15.73
N LYS A 276 -0.74 -6.82 -16.54
CA LYS A 276 0.17 -6.18 -17.51
C LYS A 276 0.55 -4.78 -17.07
N ILE A 277 1.81 -4.41 -17.26
CA ILE A 277 2.28 -3.04 -17.02
C ILE A 277 1.79 -2.16 -18.16
N THR A 278 0.90 -1.22 -17.87
CA THR A 278 0.32 -0.28 -18.83
C THR A 278 0.91 1.12 -18.74
N GLN A 279 1.53 1.46 -17.61
CA GLN A 279 2.08 2.80 -17.41
C GLN A 279 3.36 2.78 -16.57
N ILE A 280 4.37 3.52 -17.01
CA ILE A 280 5.58 3.82 -16.23
C ILE A 280 5.50 5.27 -15.79
N LYS A 281 5.30 5.52 -14.49
CA LYS A 281 5.19 6.86 -13.92
C LYS A 281 6.57 7.37 -13.55
N ASN A 282 6.98 8.51 -14.13
CA ASN A 282 8.27 9.13 -13.90
C ASN A 282 8.36 9.81 -12.52
N THR A 283 8.20 9.02 -11.45
CA THR A 283 8.30 9.43 -10.04
C THR A 283 9.64 8.96 -9.45
N TYR A 284 9.93 9.35 -8.22
CA TYR A 284 11.05 8.79 -7.47
C TYR A 284 10.57 8.24 -6.12
N PRO A 285 10.73 6.92 -5.90
CA PRO A 285 11.08 5.89 -6.89
C PRO A 285 10.06 5.82 -8.01
N THR A 286 10.45 5.23 -9.17
CA THR A 286 9.55 4.96 -10.29
C THR A 286 8.41 4.06 -9.85
N THR A 287 7.20 4.40 -10.25
CA THR A 287 6.00 3.60 -9.98
C THR A 287 5.32 3.18 -11.28
N TYR A 288 4.50 2.14 -11.21
CA TYR A 288 3.90 1.49 -12.36
C TYR A 288 2.38 1.47 -12.23
N GLY A 289 1.69 1.70 -13.32
CA GLY A 289 0.28 1.36 -13.49
C GLY A 289 0.16 -0.01 -14.15
N ILE A 290 -0.83 -0.78 -13.77
CA ILE A 290 -1.08 -2.11 -14.29
C ILE A 290 -2.55 -2.25 -14.67
N SER A 291 -2.83 -3.20 -15.56
CA SER A 291 -4.18 -3.64 -15.90
C SER A 291 -4.38 -5.11 -15.58
N ASP A 292 -5.63 -5.48 -15.35
CA ASP A 292 -6.06 -6.87 -15.14
C ASP A 292 -6.12 -7.67 -16.46
N TYR A 293 -6.62 -8.92 -16.39
CA TYR A 293 -6.79 -9.81 -17.54
C TYR A 293 -7.79 -9.31 -18.60
N LYS A 294 -8.69 -8.37 -18.24
CA LYS A 294 -9.62 -7.70 -19.17
C LYS A 294 -9.05 -6.44 -19.80
N GLY A 295 -7.88 -6.00 -19.33
CA GLY A 295 -7.28 -4.74 -19.73
C GLY A 295 -7.78 -3.55 -18.93
N GLU A 296 -8.60 -3.77 -17.89
CA GLU A 296 -9.09 -2.70 -17.02
C GLU A 296 -7.98 -2.21 -16.08
N PRO A 297 -7.81 -0.90 -15.90
CA PRO A 297 -6.76 -0.37 -15.07
C PRO A 297 -7.00 -0.66 -13.60
N VAL A 298 -6.01 -1.23 -12.93
CA VAL A 298 -6.02 -1.41 -11.48
C VAL A 298 -5.70 -0.08 -10.80
N LEU A 299 -6.56 0.32 -9.88
CA LEU A 299 -6.41 1.59 -9.15
C LEU A 299 -5.12 1.61 -8.32
N GLY A 300 -4.41 2.74 -8.39
CA GLY A 300 -3.19 2.94 -7.60
C GLY A 300 -1.91 3.08 -8.42
N SER A 301 -0.81 2.84 -7.76
CA SER A 301 0.53 2.84 -8.36
C SER A 301 1.42 1.92 -7.55
N PHE A 302 2.12 1.06 -8.23
CA PHE A 302 2.91 -0.02 -7.64
C PHE A 302 4.40 0.31 -7.70
N TYR A 303 5.14 -0.03 -6.66
CA TYR A 303 6.59 -0.03 -6.67
C TYR A 303 7.11 -1.28 -7.37
N LYS A 304 8.35 -1.20 -7.86
CA LYS A 304 9.00 -2.34 -8.51
C LYS A 304 9.06 -3.57 -7.61
N GLU A 305 9.28 -3.36 -6.33
CA GLU A 305 9.41 -4.41 -5.32
C GLU A 305 8.08 -5.12 -5.04
N GLU A 306 6.96 -4.47 -5.36
CA GLU A 306 5.60 -5.03 -5.25
C GLU A 306 5.20 -5.85 -6.47
N LEU A 307 6.02 -5.81 -7.54
CA LEU A 307 5.75 -6.46 -8.81
C LEU A 307 6.78 -7.57 -9.09
N GLN A 308 6.31 -8.79 -9.32
CA GLN A 308 7.12 -9.91 -9.75
C GLN A 308 6.88 -10.18 -11.23
N VAL A 309 7.91 -9.97 -12.05
CA VAL A 309 7.85 -10.32 -13.48
C VAL A 309 7.61 -11.82 -13.62
N VAL A 310 6.69 -12.17 -14.51
CA VAL A 310 6.40 -13.54 -14.94
C VAL A 310 6.48 -13.62 -16.46
N ASP A 311 6.97 -14.74 -16.96
CA ASP A 311 6.99 -15.06 -18.38
C ASP A 311 6.15 -16.34 -18.57
N LYS A 312 4.82 -16.15 -18.50
CA LYS A 312 3.90 -17.27 -18.63
C LYS A 312 3.72 -17.59 -20.10
N SER A 313 4.43 -18.61 -20.55
CA SER A 313 4.36 -19.13 -21.92
C SER A 313 3.24 -20.16 -22.10
N ASP A 314 2.76 -20.74 -21.01
CA ASP A 314 1.75 -21.79 -21.02
C ASP A 314 0.42 -21.23 -20.53
N ASP A 315 -0.68 -21.51 -21.25
CA ASP A 315 -2.05 -21.16 -20.84
C ASP A 315 -2.61 -22.15 -19.77
N ILE A 316 -1.73 -22.63 -18.89
CA ILE A 316 -2.09 -23.51 -17.79
C ILE A 316 -2.39 -22.67 -16.56
N TYR A 317 -3.64 -22.72 -16.08
CA TYR A 317 -4.11 -22.01 -14.90
C TYR A 317 -4.50 -23.01 -13.83
N LEU A 318 -4.30 -22.62 -12.57
CA LEU A 318 -4.66 -23.44 -11.41
C LEU A 318 -6.16 -23.33 -11.15
N ILE A 319 -6.81 -24.48 -11.00
CA ILE A 319 -8.24 -24.56 -10.66
C ILE A 319 -8.36 -24.40 -9.15
N GLU A 320 -9.19 -23.45 -8.70
CA GLU A 320 -9.53 -23.27 -7.30
C GLU A 320 -10.63 -24.29 -6.90
N LYS A 321 -11.67 -24.38 -7.73
CA LYS A 321 -12.76 -25.36 -7.58
C LYS A 321 -13.55 -25.51 -8.87
N ILE A 322 -14.21 -26.65 -9.01
CA ILE A 322 -15.25 -26.87 -10.00
C ILE A 322 -16.55 -26.33 -9.42
N VAL A 323 -17.20 -25.41 -10.14
CA VAL A 323 -18.42 -24.71 -9.72
C VAL A 323 -19.65 -25.48 -10.20
N ASP A 324 -19.60 -25.98 -11.44
CA ASP A 324 -20.72 -26.67 -12.09
C ASP A 324 -20.20 -27.64 -13.16
N GLN A 325 -21.07 -28.54 -13.64
CA GLN A 325 -20.79 -29.48 -14.73
C GLN A 325 -21.95 -29.57 -15.71
N ARG A 326 -21.63 -29.75 -16.99
CA ARG A 326 -22.63 -29.98 -18.04
C ARG A 326 -22.11 -30.94 -19.10
N THR A 327 -23.02 -31.52 -19.88
CA THR A 327 -22.71 -32.21 -21.13
C THR A 327 -23.13 -31.30 -22.30
N PHE A 328 -22.19 -30.89 -23.11
CA PHE A 328 -22.45 -30.04 -24.27
C PHE A 328 -21.75 -30.68 -25.50
N ASN A 329 -22.48 -30.83 -26.61
CA ASN A 329 -22.01 -31.52 -27.83
C ASN A 329 -21.37 -32.91 -27.56
N ARG A 330 -22.01 -33.71 -26.72
CA ARG A 330 -21.53 -35.04 -26.29
C ARG A 330 -20.21 -35.06 -25.51
N GLN A 331 -19.72 -33.90 -25.08
CA GLN A 331 -18.52 -33.77 -24.27
C GLN A 331 -18.88 -33.25 -22.87
N LYS A 332 -18.26 -33.82 -21.85
CA LYS A 332 -18.37 -33.30 -20.49
C LYS A 332 -17.55 -32.02 -20.37
N GLN A 333 -18.15 -31.00 -19.80
CA GLN A 333 -17.53 -29.72 -19.52
C GLN A 333 -17.76 -29.35 -18.05
N TYR A 334 -16.78 -28.67 -17.47
CA TYR A 334 -16.83 -28.17 -16.09
C TYR A 334 -16.72 -26.65 -16.07
N LEU A 335 -17.59 -26.00 -15.32
CA LEU A 335 -17.45 -24.58 -15.01
C LEU A 335 -16.37 -24.43 -13.93
N VAL A 336 -15.24 -23.88 -14.32
CA VAL A 336 -14.06 -23.81 -13.47
C VAL A 336 -13.91 -22.42 -12.88
N LYS A 337 -13.71 -22.37 -11.58
CA LYS A 337 -13.22 -21.20 -10.86
C LYS A 337 -11.69 -21.22 -10.87
N TRP A 338 -11.10 -20.20 -11.45
CA TRP A 338 -9.65 -20.07 -11.55
C TRP A 338 -9.07 -19.47 -10.27
N ALA A 339 -7.99 -20.06 -9.76
CA ALA A 339 -7.34 -19.62 -8.52
C ALA A 339 -6.89 -18.15 -8.61
N GLY A 340 -7.45 -17.33 -7.72
CA GLY A 340 -7.14 -15.90 -7.59
C GLY A 340 -7.75 -14.97 -8.62
N TYR A 341 -8.58 -15.47 -9.54
CA TYR A 341 -9.36 -14.65 -10.47
C TYR A 341 -10.77 -14.42 -9.91
N PRO A 342 -11.48 -13.34 -10.27
CA PRO A 342 -12.86 -13.10 -9.83
C PRO A 342 -13.81 -14.12 -10.45
N ASP A 343 -15.02 -14.30 -9.86
CA ASP A 343 -16.04 -15.25 -10.36
C ASP A 343 -16.48 -14.95 -11.80
N ALA A 344 -16.41 -13.68 -12.21
CA ALA A 344 -16.68 -13.26 -13.59
C ALA A 344 -15.68 -13.81 -14.63
N ALA A 345 -14.57 -14.41 -14.19
CA ALA A 345 -13.58 -15.08 -15.03
C ALA A 345 -13.83 -16.60 -15.15
N ASN A 346 -14.86 -17.16 -14.50
CA ASN A 346 -15.18 -18.57 -14.59
C ASN A 346 -15.51 -18.95 -16.03
N THR A 347 -14.95 -20.06 -16.50
CA THR A 347 -15.14 -20.54 -17.87
C THR A 347 -15.48 -22.02 -17.90
N TRP A 348 -16.21 -22.45 -18.95
CA TRP A 348 -16.47 -23.84 -19.21
C TRP A 348 -15.25 -24.47 -19.90
N VAL A 349 -14.72 -25.53 -19.31
CA VAL A 349 -13.52 -26.24 -19.79
C VAL A 349 -13.89 -27.69 -20.09
N PRO A 350 -13.53 -28.22 -21.25
CA PRO A 350 -13.71 -29.65 -21.55
C PRO A 350 -12.92 -30.54 -20.59
N GLU A 351 -13.43 -31.72 -20.29
CA GLU A 351 -12.75 -32.69 -19.42
C GLU A 351 -11.35 -33.07 -19.96
N SER A 352 -11.18 -33.09 -21.28
CA SER A 352 -9.89 -33.33 -21.93
C SER A 352 -8.80 -32.33 -21.58
N ASP A 353 -9.19 -31.09 -21.26
CA ASP A 353 -8.27 -29.98 -20.98
C ASP A 353 -7.96 -29.84 -19.49
N LEU A 354 -8.59 -30.67 -18.66
CA LEU A 354 -8.32 -30.76 -17.24
C LEU A 354 -7.13 -31.68 -16.99
N PHE A 355 -5.96 -31.11 -16.76
CA PHE A 355 -4.79 -31.88 -16.34
C PHE A 355 -4.90 -32.23 -14.86
N LYS A 356 -4.86 -33.53 -14.54
CA LYS A 356 -4.60 -33.94 -13.16
C LYS A 356 -3.12 -33.64 -12.83
N LEU A 357 -2.92 -32.83 -11.80
CA LEU A 357 -1.59 -32.57 -11.22
C LEU A 357 -1.07 -33.80 -10.50
#